data_788881d1d29f00b8d0d6e1c2d0c4a36e
#
_entry.id   788881d1d29f00b8d0d6e1c2d0c4a36e
#
_cell.length_a   1.000
_cell.length_b   1.000
_cell.length_c   1.000
_cell.angle_alpha   90.00
_cell.angle_beta   90.00
_cell.angle_gamma   90.00
#
_symmetry.space_group_name_H-M   'P 1'
#
loop_
_entity.id
_entity.type
_entity.pdbx_description
1 polymer ?
#
loop_
_entity_poly.entity_id
_entity_poly.type
_entity_poly.pdbx_seq_one_letter_code
_entity_poly.pdbx_strand_id
1 'polypeptide(L)'
;TTFKGQLTRIVGSKCVEMIEVGPAHTGGDAIVHAPDDRTVFTGDILFINGHPIVWAGPIGNWISACDMIMTLDAENIVPGHGPATDKRGVARVRDYLVYIRDEARKRHDAGMGALEAARSIALDDFEGWGDAERIAVNVATLYREFGDASAPSDAGVLFGWMAQLWKDRK
;
A
#
# COMPACT_ATOMS: atom_id res chain seq x y z
N THR A 1 18.95 -16.51 -8.00
CA THR A 1 19.64 -15.20 -8.12
C THR A 1 18.79 -14.15 -7.43
N THR A 2 19.36 -13.41 -6.51
CA THR A 2 18.75 -12.24 -5.87
C THR A 2 19.34 -10.97 -6.49
N PHE A 3 18.63 -9.85 -6.37
CA PHE A 3 19.13 -8.54 -6.81
C PHE A 3 18.81 -7.48 -5.75
N LYS A 4 19.50 -6.35 -5.84
CA LYS A 4 19.22 -5.13 -5.09
C LYS A 4 19.13 -3.96 -6.08
N GLY A 5 18.24 -3.01 -5.79
CA GLY A 5 18.00 -1.85 -6.62
C GLY A 5 17.29 -2.21 -7.93
N GLN A 6 18.04 -2.38 -9.00
CA GLN A 6 17.48 -2.67 -10.33
C GLN A 6 18.21 -3.82 -11.02
N LEU A 7 17.45 -4.64 -11.73
CA LEU A 7 17.98 -5.72 -12.57
C LEU A 7 17.29 -5.69 -13.94
N THR A 8 18.07 -5.55 -15.01
CA THR A 8 17.56 -5.59 -16.38
C THR A 8 17.84 -6.95 -17.01
N ARG A 9 16.88 -7.47 -17.78
CA ARG A 9 16.99 -8.69 -18.58
C ARG A 9 16.39 -8.47 -19.96
N ILE A 10 16.98 -9.17 -20.93
CA ILE A 10 16.39 -9.28 -22.27
C ILE A 10 15.71 -10.65 -22.37
N VAL A 11 14.44 -10.66 -22.70
CA VAL A 11 13.60 -11.84 -22.88
C VAL A 11 13.10 -11.85 -24.32
N GLY A 12 13.68 -12.68 -25.17
CA GLY A 12 13.46 -12.59 -26.61
C GLY A 12 14.03 -11.25 -27.15
N SER A 13 13.16 -10.41 -27.70
CA SER A 13 13.50 -9.06 -28.17
C SER A 13 13.09 -7.94 -27.19
N LYS A 14 12.53 -8.30 -26.02
CA LYS A 14 11.97 -7.35 -25.07
C LYS A 14 12.92 -7.04 -23.92
N CYS A 15 13.01 -5.77 -23.56
CA CYS A 15 13.65 -5.34 -22.33
C CYS A 15 12.68 -5.51 -21.14
N VAL A 16 13.16 -6.07 -20.03
CA VAL A 16 12.42 -6.22 -18.77
C VAL A 16 13.28 -5.69 -17.63
N GLU A 17 12.78 -4.71 -16.91
CA GLU A 17 13.42 -4.08 -15.78
C GLU A 17 12.69 -4.47 -14.50
N MET A 18 13.40 -5.10 -13.56
CA MET A 18 12.91 -5.39 -12.22
C MET A 18 13.47 -4.33 -11.29
N ILE A 19 12.62 -3.62 -10.58
CA ILE A 19 12.99 -2.48 -9.74
C ILE A 19 12.52 -2.75 -8.31
N GLU A 20 13.48 -2.79 -7.37
CA GLU A 20 13.17 -2.89 -5.94
C GLU A 20 12.53 -1.59 -5.45
N VAL A 21 11.39 -1.69 -4.78
CA VAL A 21 10.62 -0.55 -4.26
C VAL A 21 10.28 -0.70 -2.77
N GLY A 22 10.57 -1.87 -2.19
CA GLY A 22 10.34 -2.17 -0.79
C GLY A 22 11.49 -1.75 0.14
N PRO A 23 11.28 -1.91 1.45
CA PRO A 23 10.06 -2.43 2.06
C PRO A 23 8.88 -1.44 1.94
N ALA A 24 7.68 -1.96 1.67
CA ALA A 24 6.46 -1.19 1.52
C ALA A 24 5.23 -2.01 1.99
N HIS A 25 4.58 -2.79 1.08
CA HIS A 25 3.56 -3.76 1.46
C HIS A 25 4.18 -4.89 2.31
N THR A 26 5.33 -5.41 1.86
CA THR A 26 6.13 -6.43 2.56
C THR A 26 7.57 -5.94 2.79
N GLY A 27 8.42 -6.83 3.33
CA GLY A 27 9.85 -6.53 3.56
C GLY A 27 10.70 -6.44 2.28
N GLY A 28 10.16 -6.80 1.11
CA GLY A 28 10.93 -6.84 -0.14
C GLY A 28 10.06 -6.80 -1.37
N ASP A 29 9.49 -5.64 -1.68
CA ASP A 29 8.63 -5.46 -2.84
C ASP A 29 9.43 -5.01 -4.07
N ALA A 30 9.02 -5.49 -5.24
CA ALA A 30 9.59 -5.11 -6.52
C ALA A 30 8.50 -4.96 -7.57
N ILE A 31 8.74 -4.07 -8.53
CA ILE A 31 7.90 -3.93 -9.71
C ILE A 31 8.65 -4.41 -10.94
N VAL A 32 7.91 -4.75 -12.00
CA VAL A 32 8.48 -5.15 -13.29
C VAL A 32 7.99 -4.19 -14.35
N HIS A 33 8.92 -3.47 -14.97
CA HIS A 33 8.65 -2.55 -16.06
C HIS A 33 9.09 -3.18 -17.39
N ALA A 34 8.21 -3.15 -18.37
CA ALA A 34 8.45 -3.55 -19.76
C ALA A 34 8.33 -2.30 -20.65
N PRO A 35 9.43 -1.54 -20.83
CA PRO A 35 9.39 -0.25 -21.51
C PRO A 35 8.92 -0.36 -22.96
N ASP A 36 9.33 -1.40 -23.69
CA ASP A 36 8.93 -1.62 -25.08
C ASP A 36 7.40 -1.78 -25.25
N ASP A 37 6.70 -2.21 -24.19
CA ASP A 37 5.25 -2.39 -24.15
C ASP A 37 4.55 -1.30 -23.35
N ARG A 38 5.29 -0.31 -22.86
CA ARG A 38 4.79 0.77 -21.99
C ARG A 38 3.91 0.24 -20.85
N THR A 39 4.36 -0.88 -20.24
CA THR A 39 3.60 -1.62 -19.23
C THR A 39 4.42 -1.82 -17.97
N VAL A 40 3.79 -1.61 -16.82
CA VAL A 40 4.38 -1.92 -15.52
C VAL A 40 3.47 -2.87 -14.73
N PHE A 41 4.07 -3.92 -14.17
CA PHE A 41 3.43 -4.87 -13.25
C PHE A 41 3.89 -4.51 -11.84
N THR A 42 2.96 -4.15 -10.99
CA THR A 42 3.31 -3.53 -9.71
C THR A 42 3.26 -4.50 -8.52
N GLY A 43 2.72 -5.70 -8.73
CA GLY A 43 2.42 -6.57 -7.59
C GLY A 43 1.60 -5.81 -6.55
N ASP A 44 1.79 -6.13 -5.28
CA ASP A 44 1.00 -5.61 -4.17
C ASP A 44 1.38 -4.17 -3.75
N ILE A 45 2.08 -3.44 -4.63
CA ILE A 45 2.19 -1.97 -4.53
C ILE A 45 0.88 -1.29 -4.93
N LEU A 46 0.05 -1.93 -5.77
CA LEU A 46 -1.25 -1.37 -6.13
C LEU A 46 -2.41 -2.33 -5.85
N PHE A 47 -3.41 -1.77 -5.17
CA PHE A 47 -4.73 -2.35 -4.93
C PHE A 47 -5.76 -1.41 -5.54
N ILE A 48 -6.34 -1.78 -6.67
CA ILE A 48 -7.29 -0.93 -7.38
C ILE A 48 -8.72 -1.27 -6.95
N ASN A 49 -9.45 -0.27 -6.49
CA ASN A 49 -10.80 -0.39 -5.91
C ASN A 49 -10.84 -1.25 -4.63
N GLY A 50 -9.71 -1.40 -3.94
CA GLY A 50 -9.61 -2.09 -2.66
C GLY A 50 -8.62 -1.39 -1.74
N HIS A 51 -8.89 -1.43 -0.43
CA HIS A 51 -7.96 -0.86 0.53
C HIS A 51 -6.67 -1.69 0.56
N PRO A 52 -5.49 -1.09 0.33
CA PRO A 52 -4.22 -1.77 0.53
C PRO A 52 -4.03 -2.12 2.01
N ILE A 53 -3.14 -3.09 2.28
CA ILE A 53 -2.82 -3.53 3.64
C ILE A 53 -1.33 -3.36 3.90
N VAL A 54 -0.97 -2.55 4.90
CA VAL A 54 0.41 -2.19 5.25
C VAL A 54 0.97 -3.17 6.26
N TRP A 55 1.60 -4.26 5.81
CA TRP A 55 2.19 -5.25 6.70
C TRP A 55 3.54 -4.83 7.26
N ALA A 56 4.42 -4.34 6.41
CA ALA A 56 5.79 -4.00 6.79
C ALA A 56 6.00 -2.49 6.98
N GLY A 57 5.59 -1.65 6.02
CA GLY A 57 5.99 -0.25 6.01
C GLY A 57 7.48 -0.07 5.71
N PRO A 58 8.05 1.11 5.86
CA PRO A 58 7.32 2.32 6.24
C PRO A 58 6.43 2.82 5.11
N ILE A 59 5.30 3.41 5.48
CA ILE A 59 4.32 3.92 4.50
C ILE A 59 4.92 4.98 3.56
N GLY A 60 5.91 5.72 4.02
CA GLY A 60 6.64 6.69 3.21
C GLY A 60 7.33 6.04 2.00
N ASN A 61 7.90 4.84 2.16
CA ASN A 61 8.48 4.09 1.03
C ASN A 61 7.41 3.69 0.01
N TRP A 62 6.24 3.27 0.49
CA TRP A 62 5.14 2.90 -0.40
C TRP A 62 4.62 4.11 -1.20
N ILE A 63 4.48 5.27 -0.56
CA ILE A 63 4.14 6.53 -1.25
C ILE A 63 5.21 6.83 -2.31
N SER A 64 6.50 6.69 -1.96
CA SER A 64 7.61 6.91 -2.90
C SER A 64 7.59 5.90 -4.06
N ALA A 65 7.19 4.65 -3.82
CA ALA A 65 7.01 3.65 -4.88
C ALA A 65 5.91 4.09 -5.87
N CYS A 66 4.78 4.60 -5.37
CA CYS A 66 3.74 5.17 -6.23
C CYS A 66 4.27 6.39 -7.03
N ASP A 67 4.99 7.30 -6.38
CA ASP A 67 5.61 8.46 -7.04
C ASP A 67 6.58 8.02 -8.15
N MET A 68 7.38 6.98 -7.91
CA MET A 68 8.31 6.44 -8.90
C MET A 68 7.56 5.83 -10.10
N ILE A 69 6.49 5.04 -9.87
CA ILE A 69 5.66 4.49 -10.95
C ILE A 69 5.09 5.62 -11.82
N MET A 70 4.70 6.74 -11.22
CA MET A 70 4.20 7.90 -11.95
C MET A 70 5.24 8.51 -12.91
N THR A 71 6.55 8.32 -12.66
CA THR A 71 7.63 8.82 -13.54
C THR A 71 7.94 7.89 -14.72
N LEU A 72 7.57 6.61 -14.65
CA LEU A 72 7.81 5.66 -15.72
C LEU A 72 7.02 6.01 -16.99
N ASP A 73 7.61 5.74 -18.15
CA ASP A 73 6.88 5.77 -19.42
C ASP A 73 6.01 4.52 -19.56
N ALA A 74 4.90 4.50 -18.83
CA ALA A 74 3.94 3.42 -18.81
C ALA A 74 2.51 3.95 -19.03
N GLU A 75 1.81 3.32 -19.95
CA GLU A 75 0.38 3.55 -20.22
C GLU A 75 -0.49 2.49 -19.54
N ASN A 76 0.02 1.26 -19.50
CA ASN A 76 -0.69 0.12 -18.91
C ASN A 76 -0.06 -0.21 -17.56
N ILE A 77 -0.86 -0.17 -16.51
CA ILE A 77 -0.42 -0.50 -15.16
C ILE A 77 -1.23 -1.68 -14.66
N VAL A 78 -0.54 -2.79 -14.38
CA VAL A 78 -1.14 -4.05 -13.94
C VAL A 78 -0.89 -4.20 -12.44
N PRO A 79 -1.94 -4.03 -11.61
CA PRO A 79 -1.82 -4.14 -10.16
C PRO A 79 -1.75 -5.59 -9.69
N GLY A 80 -1.34 -5.83 -8.44
CA GLY A 80 -1.49 -7.11 -7.77
C GLY A 80 -2.94 -7.45 -7.48
N HIS A 81 -3.76 -6.42 -7.20
CA HIS A 81 -5.18 -6.56 -6.90
C HIS A 81 -6.03 -5.56 -7.66
N GLY A 82 -7.15 -6.03 -8.19
CA GLY A 82 -8.10 -5.23 -8.97
C GLY A 82 -7.82 -5.20 -10.47
N PRO A 83 -8.53 -4.39 -11.24
CA PRO A 83 -8.37 -4.30 -12.68
C PRO A 83 -7.10 -3.56 -13.09
N ALA A 84 -6.61 -3.83 -14.32
CA ALA A 84 -5.59 -3.00 -14.94
C ALA A 84 -6.02 -1.53 -14.97
N THR A 85 -5.06 -0.63 -14.85
CA THR A 85 -5.31 0.80 -14.67
C THR A 85 -4.28 1.65 -15.43
N ASP A 86 -4.32 2.93 -15.21
CA ASP A 86 -3.37 3.94 -15.66
C ASP A 86 -2.79 4.73 -14.46
N LYS A 87 -2.06 5.81 -14.73
CA LYS A 87 -1.48 6.67 -13.69
C LYS A 87 -2.52 7.28 -12.74
N ARG A 88 -3.79 7.41 -13.14
CA ARG A 88 -4.85 7.90 -12.24
C ARG A 88 -5.12 6.90 -11.13
N GLY A 89 -5.10 5.59 -11.45
CA GLY A 89 -5.23 4.56 -10.43
C GLY A 89 -4.06 4.57 -9.42
N VAL A 90 -2.83 4.78 -9.91
CA VAL A 90 -1.65 4.94 -9.03
C VAL A 90 -1.80 6.15 -8.11
N ALA A 91 -2.22 7.30 -8.66
CA ALA A 91 -2.46 8.51 -7.88
C ALA A 91 -3.51 8.29 -6.78
N ARG A 92 -4.60 7.58 -7.10
CA ARG A 92 -5.66 7.26 -6.10
C ARG A 92 -5.14 6.40 -4.95
N VAL A 93 -4.32 5.38 -5.22
CA VAL A 93 -3.71 4.55 -4.16
C VAL A 93 -2.73 5.39 -3.33
N ARG A 94 -1.90 6.21 -3.98
CA ARG A 94 -1.01 7.14 -3.30
C ARG A 94 -1.75 8.10 -2.37
N ASP A 95 -2.82 8.71 -2.87
CA ASP A 95 -3.64 9.65 -2.09
C ASP A 95 -4.27 8.97 -0.87
N TYR A 96 -4.73 7.73 -1.00
CA TYR A 96 -5.18 6.93 0.12
C TYR A 96 -4.08 6.73 1.18
N LEU A 97 -2.87 6.36 0.76
CA LEU A 97 -1.75 6.14 1.70
C LEU A 97 -1.38 7.42 2.45
N VAL A 98 -1.38 8.56 1.76
CA VAL A 98 -1.16 9.88 2.38
C VAL A 98 -2.29 10.20 3.35
N TYR A 99 -3.54 10.00 2.93
CA TYR A 99 -4.71 10.26 3.75
C TYR A 99 -4.72 9.48 5.06
N ILE A 100 -4.56 8.15 4.99
CA ILE A 100 -4.58 7.33 6.22
C ILE A 100 -3.39 7.63 7.13
N ARG A 101 -2.21 7.95 6.58
CA ARG A 101 -1.05 8.37 7.37
C ARG A 101 -1.36 9.62 8.16
N ASP A 102 -1.90 10.63 7.51
CA ASP A 102 -2.14 11.93 8.11
C ASP A 102 -3.30 11.86 9.13
N GLU A 103 -4.35 11.10 8.83
CA GLU A 103 -5.46 10.87 9.76
C GLU A 103 -5.05 10.03 10.99
N ALA A 104 -4.20 9.02 10.79
CA ALA A 104 -3.65 8.23 11.89
C ALA A 104 -2.72 9.10 12.77
N ARG A 105 -1.88 9.97 12.15
CA ARG A 105 -1.01 10.89 12.89
C ARG A 105 -1.79 11.83 13.80
N LYS A 106 -2.85 12.46 13.28
CA LYS A 106 -3.71 13.36 14.08
C LYS A 106 -4.24 12.68 15.34
N ARG A 107 -4.67 11.43 15.23
CA ARG A 107 -5.24 10.66 16.35
C ARG A 107 -4.19 10.18 17.33
N HIS A 108 -3.05 9.74 16.81
CA HIS A 108 -1.90 9.37 17.62
C HIS A 108 -1.43 10.55 18.49
N ASP A 109 -1.27 11.74 17.89
CA ASP A 109 -0.83 12.95 18.59
C ASP A 109 -1.88 13.45 19.60
N ALA A 110 -3.14 13.11 19.39
CA ALA A 110 -4.23 13.31 20.36
C ALA A 110 -4.28 12.25 21.48
N GLY A 111 -3.38 11.27 21.49
CA GLY A 111 -3.33 10.20 22.49
C GLY A 111 -4.40 9.12 22.34
N MET A 112 -5.05 9.01 21.17
CA MET A 112 -6.04 7.98 20.89
C MET A 112 -5.36 6.63 20.67
N GLY A 113 -5.93 5.53 21.18
CA GLY A 113 -5.43 4.19 20.94
C GLY A 113 -5.60 3.73 19.48
N ALA A 114 -4.70 2.88 18.97
CA ALA A 114 -4.67 2.51 17.54
C ALA A 114 -5.98 1.90 17.01
N LEU A 115 -6.65 1.01 17.78
CA LEU A 115 -7.91 0.41 17.36
C LEU A 115 -9.05 1.44 17.33
N GLU A 116 -9.11 2.33 18.31
CA GLU A 116 -10.08 3.41 18.36
C GLU A 116 -9.87 4.38 17.19
N ALA A 117 -8.62 4.72 16.91
CA ALA A 117 -8.25 5.53 15.77
C ALA A 117 -8.72 4.89 14.44
N ALA A 118 -8.47 3.60 14.25
CA ALA A 118 -8.91 2.87 13.05
C ALA A 118 -10.44 2.90 12.87
N ARG A 119 -11.20 2.85 13.97
CA ARG A 119 -12.67 2.96 13.95
C ARG A 119 -13.15 4.37 13.63
N SER A 120 -12.42 5.39 14.06
CA SER A 120 -12.82 6.79 13.96
C SER A 120 -12.42 7.47 12.66
N ILE A 121 -11.51 6.88 11.85
CA ILE A 121 -11.13 7.42 10.55
C ILE A 121 -12.27 7.18 9.57
N ALA A 122 -12.88 8.27 9.08
CA ALA A 122 -13.78 8.21 7.94
C ALA A 122 -12.99 7.81 6.69
N LEU A 123 -13.60 7.06 5.77
CA LEU A 123 -12.92 6.64 4.55
C LEU A 123 -13.14 7.62 3.39
N ASP A 124 -14.09 8.55 3.56
CA ASP A 124 -14.39 9.64 2.63
C ASP A 124 -14.45 9.17 1.17
N ASP A 125 -13.59 9.71 0.32
CA ASP A 125 -13.51 9.36 -1.10
C ASP A 125 -13.15 7.88 -1.38
N PHE A 126 -12.76 7.12 -0.37
CA PHE A 126 -12.37 5.72 -0.45
C PHE A 126 -13.44 4.76 0.11
N GLU A 127 -14.60 5.28 0.57
CA GLU A 127 -15.67 4.49 1.18
C GLU A 127 -16.20 3.35 0.27
N GLY A 128 -16.19 3.57 -1.05
CA GLY A 128 -16.63 2.58 -2.04
C GLY A 128 -15.61 1.48 -2.36
N TRP A 129 -14.42 1.51 -1.74
CA TRP A 129 -13.40 0.47 -1.96
C TRP A 129 -13.69 -0.77 -1.12
N GLY A 130 -13.35 -1.96 -1.66
CA GLY A 130 -13.43 -3.21 -0.92
C GLY A 130 -12.43 -3.30 0.23
N ASP A 131 -12.69 -4.20 1.18
CA ASP A 131 -11.78 -4.56 2.29
C ASP A 131 -11.46 -3.38 3.24
N ALA A 132 -12.44 -2.57 3.54
CA ALA A 132 -12.31 -1.37 4.39
C ALA A 132 -11.78 -1.67 5.81
N GLU A 133 -11.99 -2.88 6.32
CA GLU A 133 -11.48 -3.34 7.61
C GLU A 133 -9.94 -3.41 7.68
N ARG A 134 -9.25 -3.42 6.53
CA ARG A 134 -7.78 -3.38 6.46
C ARG A 134 -7.18 -2.13 7.10
N ILE A 135 -7.99 -1.08 7.29
CA ILE A 135 -7.57 0.12 8.02
C ILE A 135 -7.09 -0.20 9.44
N ALA A 136 -7.59 -1.28 10.06
CA ALA A 136 -7.12 -1.72 11.38
C ALA A 136 -5.62 -2.06 11.37
N VAL A 137 -5.17 -2.81 10.36
CA VAL A 137 -3.76 -3.17 10.18
C VAL A 137 -2.93 -1.94 9.82
N ASN A 138 -3.45 -1.12 8.91
CA ASN A 138 -2.76 0.08 8.43
C ASN A 138 -2.47 1.05 9.58
N VAL A 139 -3.47 1.33 10.42
CA VAL A 139 -3.31 2.22 11.57
C VAL A 139 -2.39 1.61 12.62
N ALA A 140 -2.49 0.30 12.92
CA ALA A 140 -1.57 -0.35 13.85
C ALA A 140 -0.10 -0.25 13.37
N THR A 141 0.16 -0.46 12.07
CA THR A 141 1.50 -0.32 11.49
C THR A 141 1.98 1.13 11.57
N LEU A 142 1.15 2.11 11.20
CA LEU A 142 1.46 3.53 11.31
C LEU A 142 1.78 3.95 12.75
N TYR A 143 1.03 3.48 13.74
CA TYR A 143 1.30 3.78 15.14
C TYR A 143 2.67 3.26 15.57
N ARG A 144 3.07 2.05 15.14
CA ARG A 144 4.44 1.55 15.38
C ARG A 144 5.49 2.45 14.70
N GLU A 145 5.23 2.89 13.47
CA GLU A 145 6.12 3.84 12.77
C GLU A 145 6.23 5.18 13.51
N PHE A 146 5.17 5.59 14.21
CA PHE A 146 5.15 6.80 15.04
C PHE A 146 5.85 6.61 16.40
N GLY A 147 6.28 5.39 16.73
CA GLY A 147 6.98 5.08 17.96
C GLY A 147 6.10 4.49 19.08
N ASP A 148 4.84 4.18 18.80
CA ASP A 148 3.96 3.50 19.76
C ASP A 148 4.27 2.00 19.81
N ALA A 149 5.08 1.60 20.78
CA ALA A 149 5.44 0.20 21.01
C ALA A 149 4.26 -0.66 21.50
N SER A 150 3.15 -0.05 21.92
CA SER A 150 1.95 -0.78 22.38
C SER A 150 1.05 -1.23 21.21
N ALA A 151 1.22 -0.64 20.03
CA ALA A 151 0.45 -1.03 18.84
C ALA A 151 0.85 -2.44 18.37
N PRO A 152 -0.13 -3.36 18.19
CA PRO A 152 0.15 -4.75 17.91
C PRO A 152 0.81 -4.99 16.56
N SER A 153 1.69 -6.02 16.53
CA SER A 153 2.28 -6.56 15.29
C SER A 153 1.87 -8.02 15.04
N ASP A 154 1.25 -8.67 16.03
CA ASP A 154 0.78 -10.04 15.90
C ASP A 154 -0.37 -10.14 14.89
N ALA A 155 -0.22 -11.00 13.89
CA ALA A 155 -1.20 -11.17 12.83
C ALA A 155 -2.57 -11.64 13.35
N GLY A 156 -2.59 -12.50 14.38
CA GLY A 156 -3.84 -12.98 14.97
C GLY A 156 -4.65 -11.86 15.63
N VAL A 157 -3.95 -10.96 16.35
CA VAL A 157 -4.56 -9.77 16.95
C VAL A 157 -5.10 -8.85 15.85
N LEU A 158 -4.29 -8.59 14.81
CA LEU A 158 -4.67 -7.70 13.70
C LEU A 158 -5.85 -8.24 12.91
N PHE A 159 -5.90 -9.53 12.61
CA PHE A 159 -7.09 -10.17 12.00
C PHE A 159 -8.31 -10.10 12.90
N GLY A 160 -8.13 -10.23 14.23
CA GLY A 160 -9.20 -10.01 15.20
C GLY A 160 -9.78 -8.59 15.12
N TRP A 161 -8.92 -7.57 14.98
CA TRP A 161 -9.34 -6.18 14.80
C TRP A 161 -10.07 -5.96 13.46
N MET A 162 -9.57 -6.52 12.38
CA MET A 162 -10.26 -6.49 11.08
C MET A 162 -11.67 -7.10 11.19
N ALA A 163 -11.79 -8.27 11.82
CA ALA A 163 -13.09 -8.92 12.01
C ALA A 163 -14.08 -8.09 12.85
N GLN A 164 -13.60 -7.32 13.83
CA GLN A 164 -14.42 -6.37 14.58
C GLN A 164 -14.90 -5.23 13.69
N LEU A 165 -13.99 -4.55 12.97
CA LEU A 165 -14.34 -3.44 12.08
C LEU A 165 -15.31 -3.86 10.98
N TRP A 166 -15.15 -5.06 10.41
CA TRP A 166 -16.07 -5.60 9.42
C TRP A 166 -17.49 -5.81 9.97
N LYS A 167 -17.62 -6.22 11.25
CA LYS A 167 -18.93 -6.34 11.92
C LYS A 167 -19.55 -4.98 12.19
N ASP A 168 -18.73 -4.00 12.60
CA ASP A 168 -19.19 -2.65 12.95
C ASP A 168 -19.70 -1.86 11.72
N ARG A 169 -19.31 -2.28 10.50
CA ARG A 169 -19.70 -1.65 9.22
C ARG A 169 -20.90 -2.30 8.53
N LYS A 170 -21.47 -3.37 9.10
CA LYS A 170 -22.68 -4.04 8.61
C LYS A 170 -23.93 -3.54 9.30
#